data_69b9fb26d67741fcfd461f385664baab
#
_entry.id   69b9fb26d67741fcfd461f385664baab
#
_cell.length_a   1.000
_cell.length_b   1.000
_cell.length_c   1.000
_cell.angle_alpha   90.00
_cell.angle_beta   90.00
_cell.angle_gamma   90.00
#
_symmetry.space_group_name_H-M   'P 1'
#
loop_
_entity.id
_entity.type
_entity.pdbx_description
1 polymer ?
#
loop_
_entity_poly.entity_id
_entity_poly.type
_entity_poly.pdbx_seq_one_letter_code
_entity_poly.pdbx_strand_id
1 'polypeptide(L)'
;MKKTKGNVISITSGNGGVGKTAFATNLCGVYASLKKKVLLIDLDLTSGGVSVLLNLQKAKTIYNLADDILNNRFDNSREYVYQYDEYIGVIPSCKDPRQGSKIDSKLIEQIVNIYKNSYDVIIIDTSHVPTSSTLASLDIASTILFMITDNPVSLKNASNMLEILKNVGKDAKVILNLSYRNEKAYFSKFDIKSIIGHNIDYILPQSMYITNINKYIMEGKILVLNNKLSFKNNSDRDLLIKIANKLIEGEQDEK
;
A
#
# COMPACT_ATOMS: atom_id res chain seq x y z
N MET A 1 -3.92 -27.69 9.84
CA MET A 1 -4.10 -26.24 10.01
C MET A 1 -4.81 -25.71 8.77
N LYS A 2 -5.99 -25.07 8.90
CA LYS A 2 -6.63 -24.38 7.77
C LYS A 2 -5.70 -23.25 7.34
N LYS A 3 -5.18 -23.28 6.10
CA LYS A 3 -4.51 -22.12 5.49
C LYS A 3 -5.54 -20.98 5.47
N THR A 4 -5.32 -19.97 6.28
CA THR A 4 -6.08 -18.71 6.19
C THR A 4 -5.80 -18.12 4.82
N LYS A 5 -6.84 -17.82 4.06
CA LYS A 5 -6.74 -17.06 2.80
C LYS A 5 -6.00 -15.77 3.07
N GLY A 6 -5.02 -15.41 2.25
CA GLY A 6 -4.23 -14.18 2.41
C GLY A 6 -5.11 -12.94 2.55
N ASN A 7 -4.82 -12.11 3.54
CA ASN A 7 -5.51 -10.85 3.78
C ASN A 7 -5.11 -9.83 2.70
N VAL A 8 -6.09 -9.22 2.04
CA VAL A 8 -5.84 -8.24 0.96
C VAL A 8 -6.03 -6.83 1.50
N ILE A 9 -4.98 -6.03 1.47
CA ILE A 9 -4.96 -4.65 1.95
C ILE A 9 -4.72 -3.74 0.75
N SER A 10 -5.69 -2.89 0.41
CA SER A 10 -5.53 -1.88 -0.63
C SER A 10 -5.24 -0.52 -0.01
N ILE A 11 -4.18 0.15 -0.47
CA ILE A 11 -3.75 1.47 0.02
C ILE A 11 -4.04 2.51 -1.04
N THR A 12 -4.91 3.47 -0.71
CA THR A 12 -5.35 4.52 -1.62
C THR A 12 -5.32 5.91 -0.98
N SER A 13 -5.59 6.94 -1.75
CA SER A 13 -5.66 8.34 -1.29
C SER A 13 -6.37 9.21 -2.31
N GLY A 14 -6.83 10.39 -1.91
CA GLY A 14 -7.37 11.41 -2.81
C GLY A 14 -6.32 12.24 -3.55
N ASN A 15 -5.03 12.09 -3.24
CA ASN A 15 -3.93 12.89 -3.83
C ASN A 15 -2.66 12.08 -4.03
N GLY A 16 -1.84 12.51 -5.00
CA GLY A 16 -0.45 12.07 -5.11
C GLY A 16 0.43 12.63 -3.98
N GLY A 17 1.56 11.99 -3.71
CA GLY A 17 2.58 12.49 -2.78
C GLY A 17 2.27 12.34 -1.28
N VAL A 18 1.16 11.71 -0.90
CA VAL A 18 0.80 11.50 0.52
C VAL A 18 1.60 10.38 1.22
N GLY A 19 2.45 9.66 0.48
CA GLY A 19 3.32 8.62 1.03
C GLY A 19 2.81 7.19 0.93
N LYS A 20 1.81 6.89 0.09
CA LYS A 20 1.25 5.53 -0.10
C LYS A 20 2.33 4.47 -0.34
N THR A 21 3.12 4.62 -1.40
CA THR A 21 4.15 3.66 -1.79
C THR A 21 5.21 3.47 -0.70
N ALA A 22 5.62 4.57 -0.05
CA ALA A 22 6.56 4.49 1.07
C ALA A 22 5.96 3.74 2.27
N PHE A 23 4.68 3.96 2.57
CA PHE A 23 3.98 3.23 3.62
C PHE A 23 3.79 1.76 3.23
N ALA A 24 3.36 1.46 2.00
CA ALA A 24 3.17 0.10 1.50
C ALA A 24 4.45 -0.74 1.61
N THR A 25 5.60 -0.20 1.15
CA THR A 25 6.89 -0.88 1.23
C THR A 25 7.35 -1.11 2.68
N ASN A 26 7.16 -0.13 3.57
CA ASN A 26 7.49 -0.29 4.98
C ASN A 26 6.55 -1.28 5.69
N LEU A 27 5.27 -1.30 5.35
CA LEU A 27 4.32 -2.28 5.87
C LEU A 27 4.70 -3.71 5.45
N CYS A 28 5.20 -3.91 4.21
CA CYS A 28 5.78 -5.20 3.80
C CYS A 28 6.97 -5.58 4.69
N GLY A 29 7.86 -4.65 4.99
CA GLY A 29 9.00 -4.89 5.88
C GLY A 29 8.57 -5.25 7.31
N VAL A 30 7.50 -4.62 7.83
CA VAL A 30 6.93 -5.00 9.12
C VAL A 30 6.42 -6.43 9.10
N TYR A 31 5.63 -6.83 8.09
CA TYR A 31 5.16 -8.21 7.97
C TYR A 31 6.29 -9.22 7.84
N ALA A 32 7.32 -8.90 7.05
CA ALA A 32 8.52 -9.73 6.95
C ALA A 32 9.23 -9.91 8.31
N SER A 33 9.35 -8.83 9.12
CA SER A 33 9.91 -8.91 10.47
C SER A 33 9.09 -9.81 11.42
N LEU A 34 7.78 -9.95 11.16
CA LEU A 34 6.85 -10.85 11.83
C LEU A 34 6.82 -12.25 11.20
N LYS A 35 7.74 -12.57 10.27
CA LYS A 35 7.83 -13.83 9.52
C LYS A 35 6.55 -14.17 8.74
N LYS A 36 5.83 -13.17 8.26
CA LYS A 36 4.67 -13.32 7.39
C LYS A 36 5.09 -13.15 5.94
N LYS A 37 4.64 -14.06 5.08
CA LYS A 37 4.83 -13.93 3.62
C LYS A 37 3.92 -12.84 3.10
N VAL A 38 4.50 -11.80 2.48
CA VAL A 38 3.77 -10.65 1.94
C VAL A 38 4.08 -10.47 0.47
N LEU A 39 3.03 -10.21 -0.32
CA LEU A 39 3.14 -9.82 -1.72
C LEU A 39 2.76 -8.35 -1.86
N LEU A 40 3.64 -7.54 -2.42
CA LEU A 40 3.37 -6.17 -2.80
C LEU A 40 3.03 -6.12 -4.30
N ILE A 41 1.84 -5.62 -4.63
CA ILE A 41 1.42 -5.40 -6.03
C ILE A 41 1.33 -3.88 -6.26
N ASP A 42 2.09 -3.38 -7.22
CA ASP A 42 2.08 -1.98 -7.62
C ASP A 42 1.01 -1.76 -8.72
N LEU A 43 -0.12 -1.17 -8.34
CA LEU A 43 -1.21 -0.77 -9.24
C LEU A 43 -1.19 0.73 -9.56
N ASP A 44 -0.16 1.48 -9.21
CA ASP A 44 0.06 2.80 -9.83
C ASP A 44 0.63 2.59 -11.24
N LEU A 45 -0.25 2.20 -12.16
CA LEU A 45 0.10 1.79 -13.53
C LEU A 45 0.67 2.93 -14.38
N THR A 46 0.64 4.14 -13.86
CA THR A 46 1.13 5.34 -14.54
C THR A 46 2.51 5.79 -14.02
N SER A 47 2.74 5.70 -12.72
CA SER A 47 3.96 6.24 -12.08
C SER A 47 4.94 5.13 -11.65
N GLY A 48 4.45 3.95 -11.24
CA GLY A 48 5.28 2.79 -10.93
C GLY A 48 6.27 3.01 -9.78
N GLY A 49 5.82 3.62 -8.69
CA GLY A 49 6.69 4.08 -7.59
C GLY A 49 7.46 2.98 -6.86
N VAL A 50 6.92 1.77 -6.76
CA VAL A 50 7.56 0.63 -6.06
C VAL A 50 8.87 0.23 -6.74
N SER A 51 8.90 0.20 -8.08
CA SER A 51 10.13 -0.14 -8.83
C SER A 51 11.28 0.81 -8.53
N VAL A 52 10.98 2.09 -8.37
CA VAL A 52 11.98 3.11 -8.03
C VAL A 52 12.42 2.97 -6.59
N LEU A 53 11.48 2.87 -5.65
CA LEU A 53 11.77 2.75 -4.20
C LEU A 53 12.61 1.52 -3.85
N LEU A 54 12.39 0.41 -4.54
CA LEU A 54 13.08 -0.86 -4.28
C LEU A 54 14.19 -1.15 -5.29
N ASN A 55 14.51 -0.22 -6.20
CA ASN A 55 15.54 -0.35 -7.24
C ASN A 55 15.39 -1.66 -8.05
N LEU A 56 14.17 -1.98 -8.48
CA LEU A 56 13.85 -3.22 -9.18
C LEU A 56 14.24 -3.12 -10.66
N GLN A 57 15.45 -3.60 -10.99
CA GLN A 57 15.88 -3.71 -12.38
C GLN A 57 15.53 -5.09 -12.93
N LYS A 58 15.11 -5.16 -14.22
CA LYS A 58 14.86 -6.40 -14.97
C LYS A 58 13.73 -7.30 -14.45
N ALA A 59 12.89 -6.85 -13.50
CA ALA A 59 11.72 -7.61 -13.08
C ALA A 59 10.67 -7.69 -14.20
N LYS A 60 9.95 -8.83 -14.30
CA LYS A 60 8.67 -8.91 -15.02
C LYS A 60 7.66 -8.03 -14.31
N THR A 61 6.77 -7.42 -15.05
CA THR A 61 5.79 -6.44 -14.55
C THR A 61 4.40 -7.05 -14.49
N ILE A 62 3.48 -6.36 -13.82
CA ILE A 62 2.06 -6.74 -13.84
C ILE A 62 1.50 -6.81 -15.26
N TYR A 63 2.02 -5.99 -16.19
CA TYR A 63 1.64 -6.06 -17.61
C TYR A 63 2.06 -7.39 -18.24
N ASN A 64 3.28 -7.87 -17.97
CA ASN A 64 3.73 -9.17 -18.50
C ASN A 64 2.83 -10.30 -17.98
N LEU A 65 2.47 -10.27 -16.69
CA LEU A 65 1.55 -11.24 -16.09
C LEU A 65 0.16 -11.17 -16.76
N ALA A 66 -0.40 -9.98 -16.90
CA ALA A 66 -1.70 -9.77 -17.52
C ALA A 66 -1.73 -10.21 -18.99
N ASP A 67 -0.69 -9.86 -19.77
CA ASP A 67 -0.56 -10.24 -21.17
C ASP A 67 -0.45 -11.76 -21.35
N ASP A 68 0.31 -12.43 -20.48
CA ASP A 68 0.44 -13.89 -20.53
C ASP A 68 -0.84 -14.60 -20.09
N ILE A 69 -1.60 -14.07 -19.14
CA ILE A 69 -2.93 -14.58 -18.77
C ILE A 69 -3.90 -14.45 -19.97
N LEU A 70 -3.98 -13.27 -20.58
CA LEU A 70 -4.89 -13.00 -21.70
C LEU A 70 -4.61 -13.86 -22.94
N ASN A 71 -3.35 -14.18 -23.16
CA ASN A 71 -2.93 -14.97 -24.32
C ASN A 71 -2.73 -16.47 -24.02
N ASN A 72 -3.22 -16.96 -22.87
CA ASN A 72 -3.08 -18.34 -22.42
C ASN A 72 -1.61 -18.84 -22.38
N ARG A 73 -0.68 -17.95 -22.06
CA ARG A 73 0.76 -18.27 -21.90
C ARG A 73 1.20 -18.32 -20.44
N PHE A 74 0.26 -18.10 -19.52
CA PHE A 74 0.50 -18.17 -18.09
C PHE A 74 0.74 -19.62 -17.66
N ASP A 75 1.94 -19.92 -17.20
CA ASP A 75 2.34 -21.26 -16.73
C ASP A 75 2.73 -21.22 -15.24
N ASN A 76 3.64 -20.33 -14.87
CA ASN A 76 4.22 -20.31 -13.54
C ASN A 76 4.11 -18.93 -12.87
N SER A 77 3.32 -18.86 -11.79
CA SER A 77 3.09 -17.62 -11.04
C SER A 77 4.36 -17.01 -10.43
N ARG A 78 5.37 -17.83 -10.11
CA ARG A 78 6.61 -17.36 -9.48
C ARG A 78 7.47 -16.50 -10.40
N GLU A 79 7.35 -16.66 -11.70
CA GLU A 79 8.15 -15.90 -12.68
C GLU A 79 7.85 -14.41 -12.72
N TYR A 80 6.65 -14.00 -12.25
CA TYR A 80 6.20 -12.61 -12.25
C TYR A 80 6.42 -11.92 -10.90
N VAL A 81 6.95 -12.66 -9.92
CA VAL A 81 7.24 -12.11 -8.60
C VAL A 81 8.75 -11.88 -8.48
N TYR A 82 9.12 -10.63 -8.30
CA TYR A 82 10.48 -10.31 -7.87
C TYR A 82 10.61 -10.63 -6.37
N GLN A 83 11.50 -11.55 -6.02
CA GLN A 83 11.76 -11.91 -4.63
C GLN A 83 12.74 -10.90 -4.04
N TYR A 84 12.24 -10.00 -3.18
CA TYR A 84 13.05 -8.98 -2.50
C TYR A 84 13.88 -9.59 -1.35
N ASP A 85 13.24 -10.42 -0.52
CA ASP A 85 13.87 -11.25 0.52
C ASP A 85 13.08 -12.55 0.72
N GLU A 86 13.36 -13.31 1.79
CA GLU A 86 12.67 -14.56 2.09
C GLU A 86 11.14 -14.42 2.21
N TYR A 87 10.66 -13.27 2.69
CA TYR A 87 9.25 -13.04 3.02
C TYR A 87 8.53 -12.10 2.06
N ILE A 88 9.26 -11.24 1.32
CA ILE A 88 8.67 -10.19 0.50
C ILE A 88 8.79 -10.53 -0.98
N GLY A 89 7.65 -10.76 -1.63
CA GLY A 89 7.53 -10.78 -3.09
C GLY A 89 6.97 -9.46 -3.61
N VAL A 90 7.35 -9.06 -4.81
CA VAL A 90 6.90 -7.82 -5.44
C VAL A 90 6.49 -8.08 -6.89
N ILE A 91 5.30 -7.62 -7.28
CA ILE A 91 4.88 -7.50 -8.68
C ILE A 91 4.90 -6.02 -9.02
N PRO A 92 5.90 -5.56 -9.80
CA PRO A 92 6.03 -4.15 -10.13
C PRO A 92 5.02 -3.71 -11.17
N SER A 93 4.72 -2.42 -11.20
CA SER A 93 3.86 -1.76 -12.17
C SER A 93 4.39 -1.84 -13.61
N CYS A 94 3.60 -1.36 -14.56
CA CYS A 94 3.98 -1.27 -15.97
C CYS A 94 5.24 -0.41 -16.18
N LYS A 95 6.09 -0.79 -17.12
CA LYS A 95 7.24 0.06 -17.54
C LYS A 95 6.80 1.23 -18.42
N ASP A 96 5.77 1.00 -19.21
CA ASP A 96 5.16 2.01 -20.10
C ASP A 96 3.74 2.30 -19.61
N PRO A 97 3.41 3.54 -19.25
CA PRO A 97 2.08 3.91 -18.77
C PRO A 97 0.93 3.52 -19.72
N ARG A 98 1.20 3.46 -21.03
CA ARG A 98 0.21 3.04 -22.04
C ARG A 98 -0.25 1.60 -21.87
N GLN A 99 0.57 0.76 -21.24
CA GLN A 99 0.24 -0.64 -20.96
C GLN A 99 -0.83 -0.77 -19.88
N GLY A 100 -0.93 0.21 -18.99
CA GLY A 100 -1.88 0.21 -17.88
C GLY A 100 -3.33 0.14 -18.32
N SER A 101 -3.68 0.74 -19.49
CA SER A 101 -5.03 0.69 -20.05
C SER A 101 -5.50 -0.71 -20.47
N LYS A 102 -4.57 -1.66 -20.62
CA LYS A 102 -4.87 -3.06 -20.98
C LYS A 102 -5.19 -3.94 -19.77
N ILE A 103 -5.01 -3.41 -18.56
CA ILE A 103 -5.24 -4.14 -17.31
C ILE A 103 -6.61 -3.72 -16.76
N ASP A 104 -7.61 -4.56 -16.99
CA ASP A 104 -8.97 -4.33 -16.53
C ASP A 104 -9.22 -4.86 -15.11
N SER A 105 -10.45 -4.62 -14.63
CA SER A 105 -10.86 -5.03 -13.28
C SER A 105 -10.84 -6.54 -13.07
N LYS A 106 -11.23 -7.33 -14.10
CA LYS A 106 -11.28 -8.80 -14.02
C LYS A 106 -9.87 -9.40 -13.90
N LEU A 107 -8.90 -8.81 -14.62
CA LEU A 107 -7.51 -9.23 -14.53
C LEU A 107 -6.92 -8.99 -13.14
N ILE A 108 -7.26 -7.86 -12.50
CA ILE A 108 -6.82 -7.58 -11.13
C ILE A 108 -7.35 -8.64 -10.16
N GLU A 109 -8.63 -8.99 -10.27
CA GLU A 109 -9.22 -10.05 -9.44
C GLU A 109 -8.55 -11.40 -9.67
N GLN A 110 -8.31 -11.77 -10.93
CA GLN A 110 -7.61 -13.01 -11.27
C GLN A 110 -6.19 -13.04 -10.71
N ILE A 111 -5.43 -11.96 -10.87
CA ILE A 111 -4.07 -11.83 -10.35
C ILE A 111 -4.05 -12.03 -8.82
N VAL A 112 -4.91 -11.35 -8.09
CA VAL A 112 -4.98 -11.50 -6.63
C VAL A 112 -5.34 -12.93 -6.24
N ASN A 113 -6.29 -13.57 -6.94
CA ASN A 113 -6.70 -14.95 -6.66
C ASN A 113 -5.58 -15.97 -6.90
N ILE A 114 -4.72 -15.76 -7.91
CA ILE A 114 -3.54 -16.62 -8.17
C ILE A 114 -2.63 -16.67 -6.94
N TYR A 115 -2.42 -15.54 -6.27
CA TYR A 115 -1.44 -15.43 -5.17
C TYR A 115 -2.03 -15.58 -3.77
N LYS A 116 -3.35 -15.46 -3.61
CA LYS A 116 -4.04 -15.41 -2.31
C LYS A 116 -3.78 -16.61 -1.38
N ASN A 117 -3.43 -17.76 -1.95
CA ASN A 117 -3.13 -18.97 -1.17
C ASN A 117 -1.62 -19.15 -0.89
N SER A 118 -0.76 -18.31 -1.47
CA SER A 118 0.70 -18.42 -1.36
C SER A 118 1.30 -17.41 -0.39
N TYR A 119 0.55 -16.36 -0.06
CA TYR A 119 0.97 -15.27 0.82
C TYR A 119 -0.01 -15.11 1.99
N ASP A 120 0.52 -14.71 3.15
CA ASP A 120 -0.31 -14.40 4.33
C ASP A 120 -1.02 -13.06 4.14
N VAL A 121 -0.36 -12.10 3.47
CA VAL A 121 -0.86 -10.75 3.19
C VAL A 121 -0.54 -10.36 1.76
N ILE A 122 -1.49 -9.73 1.08
CA ILE A 122 -1.29 -9.06 -0.21
C ILE A 122 -1.54 -7.57 0.02
N ILE A 123 -0.53 -6.75 -0.24
CA ILE A 123 -0.63 -5.28 -0.19
C ILE A 123 -0.71 -4.77 -1.61
N ILE A 124 -1.71 -3.94 -1.88
CA ILE A 124 -1.91 -3.30 -3.19
C ILE A 124 -1.67 -1.81 -3.03
N ASP A 125 -0.60 -1.30 -3.63
CA ASP A 125 -0.31 0.13 -3.74
C ASP A 125 -1.02 0.70 -4.95
N THR A 126 -1.95 1.64 -4.76
CA THR A 126 -2.78 2.16 -5.86
C THR A 126 -2.40 3.57 -6.28
N SER A 127 -2.80 3.95 -7.49
CA SER A 127 -2.82 5.36 -7.89
C SER A 127 -3.79 6.17 -7.02
N HIS A 128 -3.59 7.48 -6.97
CA HIS A 128 -4.58 8.42 -6.41
C HIS A 128 -5.74 8.71 -7.38
N VAL A 129 -5.61 8.29 -8.64
CA VAL A 129 -6.67 8.43 -9.65
C VAL A 129 -7.58 7.21 -9.58
N PRO A 130 -8.91 7.38 -9.51
CA PRO A 130 -9.88 6.30 -9.44
C PRO A 130 -10.06 5.62 -10.81
N THR A 131 -9.05 4.87 -11.26
CA THR A 131 -9.12 4.04 -12.47
C THR A 131 -9.92 2.76 -12.22
N SER A 132 -10.31 2.03 -13.28
CA SER A 132 -10.99 0.73 -13.14
C SER A 132 -10.15 -0.27 -12.32
N SER A 133 -8.83 -0.28 -12.50
CA SER A 133 -7.91 -1.13 -11.72
C SER A 133 -7.82 -0.71 -10.25
N THR A 134 -7.80 0.61 -9.96
CA THR A 134 -7.86 1.11 -8.58
C THR A 134 -9.17 0.68 -7.92
N LEU A 135 -10.32 0.91 -8.56
CA LEU A 135 -11.63 0.53 -8.02
C LEU A 135 -11.74 -0.97 -7.79
N ALA A 136 -11.29 -1.80 -8.75
CA ALA A 136 -11.25 -3.25 -8.58
C ALA A 136 -10.41 -3.67 -7.35
N SER A 137 -9.28 -3.02 -7.11
CA SER A 137 -8.45 -3.30 -5.93
C SER A 137 -9.17 -2.98 -4.61
N LEU A 138 -9.99 -1.92 -4.58
CA LEU A 138 -10.81 -1.57 -3.42
C LEU A 138 -11.95 -2.57 -3.22
N ASP A 139 -12.51 -3.12 -4.32
CA ASP A 139 -13.60 -4.09 -4.25
C ASP A 139 -13.17 -5.44 -3.67
N ILE A 140 -11.98 -5.91 -4.02
CA ILE A 140 -11.45 -7.20 -3.56
C ILE A 140 -10.70 -7.12 -2.22
N ALA A 141 -10.42 -5.91 -1.71
CA ALA A 141 -9.71 -5.71 -0.47
C ALA A 141 -10.54 -6.19 0.75
N SER A 142 -9.88 -6.88 1.68
CA SER A 142 -10.42 -7.14 3.02
C SER A 142 -10.38 -5.87 3.88
N THR A 143 -9.39 -5.01 3.62
CA THR A 143 -9.19 -3.74 4.32
C THR A 143 -8.74 -2.67 3.33
N ILE A 144 -9.39 -1.52 3.35
CA ILE A 144 -8.97 -0.33 2.62
C ILE A 144 -8.27 0.62 3.59
N LEU A 145 -7.03 1.01 3.26
CA LEU A 145 -6.30 2.06 3.97
C LEU A 145 -6.32 3.33 3.13
N PHE A 146 -6.91 4.38 3.68
CA PHE A 146 -7.00 5.67 3.02
C PHE A 146 -6.00 6.64 3.63
N MET A 147 -4.96 6.99 2.88
CA MET A 147 -3.91 7.88 3.36
C MET A 147 -4.21 9.35 3.07
N ILE A 148 -4.03 10.18 4.08
CA ILE A 148 -4.16 11.63 4.03
C ILE A 148 -2.93 12.32 4.63
N THR A 149 -2.76 13.60 4.30
CA THR A 149 -1.86 14.53 4.99
C THR A 149 -2.67 15.70 5.54
N ASP A 150 -2.06 16.55 6.34
CA ASP A 150 -2.68 17.79 6.83
C ASP A 150 -2.68 18.95 5.80
N ASN A 151 -2.42 18.65 4.53
CA ASN A 151 -2.52 19.62 3.44
C ASN A 151 -4.00 19.89 3.10
N PRO A 152 -4.45 21.16 2.97
CA PRO A 152 -5.85 21.51 2.72
C PRO A 152 -6.44 20.83 1.47
N VAL A 153 -5.68 20.74 0.38
CA VAL A 153 -6.13 20.06 -0.86
C VAL A 153 -6.29 18.57 -0.63
N SER A 154 -5.34 17.95 0.11
CA SER A 154 -5.44 16.53 0.48
C SER A 154 -6.68 16.27 1.32
N LEU A 155 -6.99 17.12 2.29
CA LEU A 155 -8.17 16.97 3.16
C LEU A 155 -9.48 17.13 2.38
N LYS A 156 -9.56 18.11 1.46
CA LYS A 156 -10.75 18.30 0.62
C LYS A 156 -11.03 17.10 -0.28
N ASN A 157 -9.99 16.59 -0.95
CA ASN A 157 -10.13 15.44 -1.83
C ASN A 157 -10.43 14.16 -1.04
N ALA A 158 -9.86 14.03 0.17
CA ALA A 158 -10.16 12.93 1.06
C ALA A 158 -11.63 12.92 1.49
N SER A 159 -12.19 14.08 1.89
CA SER A 159 -13.61 14.22 2.24
C SER A 159 -14.52 13.68 1.12
N ASN A 160 -14.29 14.13 -0.11
CA ASN A 160 -15.09 13.70 -1.26
C ASN A 160 -14.98 12.19 -1.53
N MET A 161 -13.76 11.64 -1.47
CA MET A 161 -13.53 10.23 -1.78
C MET A 161 -14.06 9.29 -0.70
N LEU A 162 -13.89 9.67 0.59
CA LEU A 162 -14.43 8.89 1.70
C LEU A 162 -15.96 8.87 1.69
N GLU A 163 -16.61 9.98 1.29
CA GLU A 163 -18.06 10.02 1.08
C GLU A 163 -18.48 9.06 -0.05
N ILE A 164 -17.76 9.05 -1.17
CA ILE A 164 -18.03 8.13 -2.29
C ILE A 164 -17.90 6.68 -1.81
N LEU A 165 -16.81 6.32 -1.10
CA LEU A 165 -16.62 4.97 -0.57
C LEU A 165 -17.77 4.56 0.34
N LYS A 166 -18.18 5.44 1.25
CA LYS A 166 -19.31 5.21 2.16
C LYS A 166 -20.61 4.97 1.39
N ASN A 167 -20.87 5.76 0.35
CA ASN A 167 -22.09 5.64 -0.46
C ASN A 167 -22.17 4.32 -1.24
N VAL A 168 -21.02 3.70 -1.56
CA VAL A 168 -20.97 2.36 -2.18
C VAL A 168 -20.79 1.23 -1.14
N GLY A 169 -21.00 1.51 0.14
CA GLY A 169 -20.95 0.52 1.21
C GLY A 169 -19.53 0.02 1.55
N LYS A 170 -18.50 0.79 1.21
CA LYS A 170 -17.10 0.49 1.55
C LYS A 170 -16.67 1.34 2.74
N ASP A 171 -16.10 0.69 3.74
CA ASP A 171 -15.45 1.37 4.86
C ASP A 171 -13.94 1.41 4.66
N ALA A 172 -13.31 2.52 5.04
CA ALA A 172 -11.87 2.71 4.91
C ALA A 172 -11.28 3.17 6.25
N LYS A 173 -10.15 2.57 6.62
CA LYS A 173 -9.37 3.05 7.77
C LYS A 173 -8.47 4.20 7.34
N VAL A 174 -8.63 5.34 7.97
CA VAL A 174 -7.91 6.58 7.62
C VAL A 174 -6.57 6.65 8.35
N ILE A 175 -5.50 6.83 7.57
CA ILE A 175 -4.14 7.05 8.06
C ILE A 175 -3.75 8.51 7.81
N LEU A 176 -3.58 9.29 8.87
CA LEU A 176 -2.99 10.62 8.80
C LEU A 176 -1.47 10.53 8.81
N ASN A 177 -0.84 10.86 7.68
CA ASN A 177 0.61 10.88 7.56
C ASN A 177 1.17 12.28 7.85
N LEU A 178 1.80 12.46 9.01
CA LEU A 178 2.53 13.67 9.39
C LEU A 178 4.04 13.53 9.16
N SER A 179 4.51 12.35 8.72
CA SER A 179 5.93 12.09 8.48
C SER A 179 6.43 12.57 7.11
N TYR A 180 5.59 13.15 6.29
CA TYR A 180 5.95 13.59 4.94
C TYR A 180 6.79 14.88 4.92
N ARG A 181 6.82 15.65 6.02
CA ARG A 181 7.58 16.88 6.18
C ARG A 181 8.07 17.08 7.62
N ASN A 182 9.08 17.94 7.80
CA ASN A 182 9.64 18.25 9.11
C ASN A 182 9.07 19.57 9.69
N GLU A 183 7.79 19.82 9.52
CA GLU A 183 7.10 21.01 10.01
C GLU A 183 5.93 20.59 10.90
N LYS A 184 5.57 21.45 11.86
CA LYS A 184 4.40 21.20 12.71
C LYS A 184 3.12 21.19 11.86
N ALA A 185 2.18 20.31 12.20
CA ALA A 185 0.86 20.27 11.59
C ALA A 185 0.14 21.61 11.84
N TYR A 186 -0.45 22.16 10.78
CA TYR A 186 -1.25 23.38 10.88
C TYR A 186 -2.61 23.12 11.53
N PHE A 187 -3.27 22.04 11.12
CA PHE A 187 -4.57 21.64 11.65
C PHE A 187 -4.43 20.72 12.86
N SER A 188 -5.30 20.89 13.86
CA SER A 188 -5.47 19.92 14.92
C SER A 188 -6.13 18.64 14.37
N LYS A 189 -6.01 17.53 15.11
CA LYS A 189 -6.71 16.28 14.77
C LYS A 189 -8.22 16.46 14.69
N PHE A 190 -8.77 17.33 15.55
CA PHE A 190 -10.19 17.64 15.58
C PHE A 190 -10.62 18.36 14.30
N ASP A 191 -9.84 19.36 13.87
CA ASP A 191 -10.10 20.09 12.62
C ASP A 191 -10.06 19.16 11.42
N ILE A 192 -9.04 18.29 11.32
CA ILE A 192 -8.89 17.33 10.24
C ILE A 192 -10.10 16.39 10.20
N LYS A 193 -10.47 15.81 11.35
CA LYS A 193 -11.65 14.93 11.44
C LYS A 193 -12.93 15.65 11.01
N SER A 194 -13.12 16.89 11.40
CA SER A 194 -14.26 17.72 10.98
C SER A 194 -14.27 17.98 9.47
N ILE A 195 -13.11 18.29 8.89
CA ILE A 195 -12.98 18.57 7.44
C ILE A 195 -13.27 17.32 6.59
N ILE A 196 -12.71 16.16 6.99
CA ILE A 196 -12.88 14.94 6.19
C ILE A 196 -14.21 14.21 6.46
N GLY A 197 -14.91 14.55 7.54
CA GLY A 197 -16.16 13.89 7.94
C GLY A 197 -15.99 12.42 8.36
N HIS A 198 -14.78 12.01 8.74
CA HIS A 198 -14.41 10.63 9.06
C HIS A 198 -13.46 10.57 10.26
N ASN A 199 -13.42 9.43 10.96
CA ASN A 199 -12.44 9.20 12.02
C ASN A 199 -11.04 9.04 11.44
N ILE A 200 -10.02 9.36 12.25
CA ILE A 200 -8.62 9.05 11.95
C ILE A 200 -8.26 7.81 12.78
N ASP A 201 -8.02 6.69 12.10
CA ASP A 201 -7.74 5.41 12.75
C ASP A 201 -6.28 5.31 13.20
N TYR A 202 -5.37 5.81 12.37
CA TYR A 202 -3.93 5.78 12.64
C TYR A 202 -3.26 7.09 12.29
N ILE A 203 -2.18 7.40 13.00
CA ILE A 203 -1.36 8.59 12.74
C ILE A 203 0.10 8.14 12.64
N LEU A 204 0.72 8.43 11.48
CA LEU A 204 2.16 8.32 11.34
C LEU A 204 2.78 9.63 11.83
N PRO A 205 3.49 9.64 12.97
CA PRO A 205 3.97 10.86 13.59
C PRO A 205 5.12 11.48 12.80
N GLN A 206 5.36 12.76 13.04
CA GLN A 206 6.46 13.52 12.44
C GLN A 206 7.85 12.93 12.80
N SER A 207 7.96 12.23 13.94
CA SER A 207 9.19 11.52 14.32
C SER A 207 9.67 10.50 13.28
N MET A 208 8.75 9.99 12.45
CA MET A 208 9.05 9.09 11.34
C MET A 208 9.62 9.80 10.10
N TYR A 209 9.74 11.14 10.11
CA TYR A 209 10.36 11.87 9.00
C TYR A 209 11.83 11.50 8.84
N ILE A 210 12.23 11.17 7.61
CA ILE A 210 13.59 10.77 7.29
C ILE A 210 14.23 11.83 6.41
N THR A 211 15.24 12.48 6.97
CA THR A 211 16.10 13.41 6.22
C THR A 211 16.90 12.64 5.16
N ASN A 212 16.99 13.18 3.95
CA ASN A 212 17.74 12.57 2.85
C ASN A 212 17.23 11.16 2.44
N ILE A 213 15.92 10.94 2.52
CA ILE A 213 15.27 9.67 2.14
C ILE A 213 15.71 9.16 0.76
N ASN A 214 16.02 10.07 -0.18
CA ASN A 214 16.45 9.72 -1.54
C ASN A 214 17.69 8.82 -1.57
N LYS A 215 18.62 8.98 -0.61
CA LYS A 215 19.80 8.11 -0.50
C LYS A 215 19.41 6.64 -0.31
N TYR A 216 18.40 6.39 0.49
CA TYR A 216 17.92 5.03 0.80
C TYR A 216 17.08 4.44 -0.32
N ILE A 217 16.33 5.29 -1.02
CA ILE A 217 15.61 4.94 -2.24
C ILE A 217 16.60 4.46 -3.31
N MET A 218 17.69 5.18 -3.53
CA MET A 218 18.73 4.77 -4.48
C MET A 218 19.39 3.43 -4.14
N GLU A 219 19.40 3.04 -2.87
CA GLU A 219 19.90 1.75 -2.40
C GLU A 219 18.83 0.63 -2.45
N GLY A 220 17.58 0.94 -2.79
CA GLY A 220 16.47 -0.02 -2.84
C GLY A 220 16.12 -0.65 -1.48
N LYS A 221 16.36 0.07 -0.38
CA LYS A 221 16.20 -0.46 0.98
C LYS A 221 14.84 -0.14 1.56
N ILE A 222 14.16 -1.17 2.08
CA ILE A 222 12.98 -0.99 2.93
C ILE A 222 13.45 -0.45 4.29
N LEU A 223 12.95 0.75 4.64
CA LEU A 223 13.48 1.53 5.76
C LEU A 223 13.32 0.82 7.11
N VAL A 224 12.17 0.19 7.35
CA VAL A 224 11.88 -0.51 8.61
C VAL A 224 12.77 -1.73 8.85
N LEU A 225 13.33 -2.32 7.81
CA LEU A 225 14.26 -3.45 7.88
C LEU A 225 15.73 -3.01 8.06
N ASN A 226 16.00 -1.73 7.91
CA ASN A 226 17.36 -1.21 8.01
C ASN A 226 17.65 -0.75 9.44
N ASN A 227 18.48 -1.52 10.18
CA ASN A 227 18.83 -1.22 11.56
C ASN A 227 19.53 0.14 11.78
N LYS A 228 20.12 0.73 10.73
CA LYS A 228 20.73 2.08 10.79
C LYS A 228 19.69 3.19 10.62
N LEU A 229 18.50 2.84 10.14
CA LEU A 229 17.39 3.74 9.83
C LEU A 229 16.15 3.43 10.65
N SER A 230 16.17 2.30 11.39
CA SER A 230 15.07 1.99 12.29
C SER A 230 14.75 3.26 13.07
N PHE A 231 13.57 3.78 12.80
CA PHE A 231 13.00 4.98 13.37
C PHE A 231 13.68 5.32 14.70
N LYS A 232 14.14 6.56 14.86
CA LYS A 232 14.98 7.02 15.99
C LYS A 232 14.45 6.60 17.37
N ASN A 233 13.18 6.16 17.41
CA ASN A 233 12.50 5.68 18.61
C ASN A 233 11.90 4.30 18.37
N ASN A 234 12.09 3.37 19.27
CA ASN A 234 11.43 2.06 19.29
C ASN A 234 9.90 2.21 19.20
N SER A 235 9.32 3.28 19.74
CA SER A 235 7.88 3.59 19.71
C SER A 235 7.30 3.70 18.29
N ASP A 236 8.07 4.20 17.33
CA ASP A 236 7.61 4.36 15.93
C ASP A 236 7.55 3.00 15.22
N ARG A 237 8.49 2.10 15.51
CA ARG A 237 8.46 0.73 15.03
C ARG A 237 7.31 -0.05 15.65
N ASP A 238 7.11 0.08 16.97
CA ASP A 238 6.02 -0.57 17.69
C ASP A 238 4.66 -0.11 17.19
N LEU A 239 4.53 1.16 16.82
CA LEU A 239 3.32 1.69 16.19
C LEU A 239 3.02 0.98 14.86
N LEU A 240 4.01 0.81 13.99
CA LEU A 240 3.82 0.11 12.71
C LEU A 240 3.48 -1.37 12.93
N ILE A 241 4.11 -2.03 13.90
CA ILE A 241 3.79 -3.41 14.29
C ILE A 241 2.35 -3.50 14.81
N LYS A 242 1.92 -2.55 15.64
CA LYS A 242 0.54 -2.49 16.15
C LYS A 242 -0.47 -2.32 15.01
N ILE A 243 -0.18 -1.43 14.06
CA ILE A 243 -1.01 -1.25 12.85
C ILE A 243 -1.07 -2.57 12.07
N ALA A 244 0.07 -3.19 11.78
CA ALA A 244 0.15 -4.42 11.00
C ALA A 244 -0.66 -5.57 11.63
N ASN A 245 -0.57 -5.77 12.94
CA ASN A 245 -1.32 -6.81 13.66
C ASN A 245 -2.83 -6.54 13.59
N LYS A 246 -3.28 -5.31 13.87
CA LYS A 246 -4.70 -4.95 13.78
C LYS A 246 -5.30 -5.15 12.37
N LEU A 247 -4.50 -5.00 11.33
CA LEU A 247 -4.93 -5.20 9.95
C LEU A 247 -5.12 -6.69 9.57
N ILE A 248 -4.47 -7.61 10.27
CA ILE A 248 -4.60 -9.06 10.03
C ILE A 248 -5.66 -9.69 10.94
N GLU A 249 -5.69 -9.30 12.22
CA GLU A 249 -6.53 -9.94 13.23
C GLU A 249 -8.01 -9.58 13.09
N GLY A 250 -8.33 -8.53 12.31
CA GLY A 250 -9.64 -7.88 12.37
C GLY A 250 -9.83 -7.23 13.74
N GLU A 251 -10.71 -6.27 13.87
CA GLU A 251 -11.13 -5.81 15.18
C GLU A 251 -11.88 -6.97 15.87
N GLN A 252 -11.19 -7.73 16.72
CA GLN A 252 -11.90 -8.42 17.78
C GLN A 252 -12.47 -7.28 18.63
N ASP A 253 -13.78 -7.11 18.56
CA ASP A 253 -14.54 -6.13 19.34
C ASP A 253 -14.01 -6.14 20.77
N GLU A 254 -13.33 -5.08 21.18
CA GLU A 254 -13.21 -4.72 22.59
C GLU A 254 -14.64 -4.38 23.03
N LYS A 255 -15.36 -5.42 23.49
CA LYS A 255 -16.59 -5.26 24.25
C LYS A 255 -16.28 -4.81 25.67
#